data_d2b76fc43b1016f20ec23b704eccf2e6
#
_entry.id   d2b76fc43b1016f20ec23b704eccf2e6
#
_cell.length_a   1.000
_cell.length_b   1.000
_cell.length_c   1.000
_cell.angle_alpha   90.00
_cell.angle_beta   90.00
_cell.angle_gamma   90.00
#
_symmetry.space_group_name_H-M   'P 1'
#
loop_
_entity.id
_entity.type
_entity.pdbx_description
1 polymer ?
#
loop_
_entity_poly.entity_id
_entity_poly.type
_entity_poly.pdbx_seq_one_letter_code
_entity_poly.pdbx_strand_id
1 'polypeptide(L)'
;METTEIRYNFDEVIDRSGTNCLKYDLKSQFMPESPEDALPLWVADMDFACAPEIINAMHERIDRKIFGYSSQQTDDYYEAVCGWFKRRFDWKIEKENIFFSPGVVPALGFFTQILTQKGDGIIIEKPVYYPFEDKITNNERKVVNSPLKFEDGHYSMDYDGFEELAKDENNKVFILCSPHNPVGRVWKKEELRKIVDICKKYDLWIISDEIHCDIIRKGEKHIPLEVACPDYKDRIITCTAPSKSFNLAGMQLSNIVINNKELQKKWMLETDSKLAIFLPNPFAIVATKVAYNDCEDWMNQVNEYIDGNIKY
;
A
#
# COMPACT_ATOMS: atom_id res chain seq x y z
N MET A 1 -10.68 28.12 23.63
CA MET A 1 -11.75 27.63 22.75
C MET A 1 -11.68 26.15 22.86
N GLU A 2 -12.70 25.49 23.44
CA GLU A 2 -12.80 24.04 23.39
C GLU A 2 -13.02 23.67 21.92
N THR A 3 -12.05 23.01 21.32
CA THR A 3 -12.22 22.36 20.03
C THR A 3 -13.18 21.20 20.26
N THR A 4 -14.44 21.38 19.87
CA THR A 4 -15.40 20.26 19.82
C THR A 4 -14.80 19.20 18.89
N GLU A 5 -14.41 18.06 19.49
CA GLU A 5 -13.90 16.91 18.74
C GLU A 5 -15.01 16.43 17.79
N ILE A 6 -14.73 16.43 16.50
CA ILE A 6 -15.67 15.93 15.49
C ILE A 6 -15.73 14.41 15.66
N ARG A 7 -16.94 13.87 15.94
CA ARG A 7 -17.15 12.42 15.96
C ARG A 7 -17.77 11.95 14.66
N TYR A 8 -17.08 11.02 13.99
CA TYR A 8 -17.55 10.37 12.77
C TYR A 8 -18.48 9.20 13.12
N ASN A 9 -19.48 8.97 12.27
CA ASN A 9 -20.44 7.87 12.46
C ASN A 9 -20.01 6.65 11.64
N PHE A 10 -19.41 5.66 12.28
CA PHE A 10 -19.03 4.39 11.66
C PHE A 10 -20.10 3.29 11.80
N ASP A 11 -21.20 3.56 12.50
CA ASP A 11 -22.35 2.66 12.60
C ASP A 11 -23.35 2.85 11.46
N GLU A 12 -23.15 3.86 10.59
CA GLU A 12 -24.01 4.10 9.46
C GLU A 12 -23.90 2.94 8.46
N VAL A 13 -25.03 2.31 8.17
CA VAL A 13 -25.13 1.26 7.16
C VAL A 13 -25.37 1.90 5.80
N ILE A 14 -24.36 1.83 4.94
CA ILE A 14 -24.44 2.39 3.58
C ILE A 14 -24.80 1.28 2.61
N ASP A 15 -25.93 1.43 1.92
CA ASP A 15 -26.30 0.52 0.83
C ASP A 15 -25.37 0.73 -0.36
N ARG A 16 -24.64 -0.30 -0.71
CA ARG A 16 -23.69 -0.31 -1.83
C ARG A 16 -24.21 -1.05 -3.06
N SER A 17 -25.47 -1.52 -3.03
CA SER A 17 -26.09 -2.20 -4.15
C SER A 17 -26.34 -1.27 -5.34
N GLY A 18 -26.21 -1.76 -6.55
CA GLY A 18 -26.43 -1.00 -7.78
C GLY A 18 -25.36 0.05 -8.09
N THR A 19 -24.22 0.01 -7.39
CA THR A 19 -23.09 0.94 -7.60
C THR A 19 -21.96 0.34 -8.45
N ASN A 20 -22.15 -0.85 -9.01
CA ASN A 20 -21.12 -1.69 -9.62
C ASN A 20 -19.99 -2.06 -8.64
N CYS A 21 -20.32 -2.12 -7.36
CA CYS A 21 -19.36 -2.44 -6.32
C CYS A 21 -18.86 -3.87 -6.45
N LEU A 22 -17.54 -4.05 -6.62
CA LEU A 22 -16.91 -5.36 -6.73
C LEU A 22 -17.28 -6.28 -5.55
N LYS A 23 -17.27 -5.73 -4.34
CA LYS A 23 -17.49 -6.46 -3.09
C LYS A 23 -18.92 -7.00 -2.97
N TYR A 24 -19.93 -6.24 -3.38
CA TYR A 24 -21.35 -6.57 -3.25
C TYR A 24 -21.98 -7.01 -4.57
N ASP A 25 -22.02 -6.14 -5.59
CA ASP A 25 -22.74 -6.39 -6.83
C ASP A 25 -22.15 -7.53 -7.66
N LEU A 26 -20.83 -7.72 -7.59
CA LEU A 26 -20.14 -8.74 -8.35
C LEU A 26 -19.78 -9.99 -7.51
N LYS A 27 -20.31 -10.10 -6.28
CA LYS A 27 -20.05 -11.22 -5.37
C LYS A 27 -20.28 -12.57 -6.05
N SER A 28 -21.43 -12.74 -6.70
CA SER A 28 -21.82 -13.99 -7.36
C SER A 28 -20.91 -14.40 -8.53
N GLN A 29 -20.23 -13.44 -9.18
CA GLN A 29 -19.29 -13.74 -10.27
C GLN A 29 -17.96 -14.29 -9.74
N PHE A 30 -17.46 -13.75 -8.62
CA PHE A 30 -16.17 -14.13 -8.04
C PHE A 30 -16.29 -15.21 -6.97
N MET A 31 -17.46 -15.33 -6.35
CA MET A 31 -17.75 -16.27 -5.26
C MET A 31 -19.07 -17.00 -5.54
N PRO A 32 -19.18 -17.75 -6.64
CA PRO A 32 -20.46 -18.31 -7.11
C PRO A 32 -21.09 -19.31 -6.13
N GLU A 33 -20.28 -19.95 -5.28
CA GLU A 33 -20.77 -20.90 -4.28
C GLU A 33 -21.11 -20.26 -2.92
N SER A 34 -20.93 -18.94 -2.80
CA SER A 34 -21.24 -18.21 -1.57
C SER A 34 -22.75 -18.05 -1.44
N PRO A 35 -23.35 -18.31 -0.25
CA PRO A 35 -24.75 -18.03 0.00
C PRO A 35 -25.14 -16.59 -0.37
N GLU A 36 -26.35 -16.38 -0.86
CA GLU A 36 -26.81 -15.06 -1.32
C GLU A 36 -26.75 -14.03 -0.17
N ASP A 37 -27.13 -14.44 1.04
CA ASP A 37 -27.15 -13.63 2.25
C ASP A 37 -25.79 -13.55 2.99
N ALA A 38 -24.74 -14.19 2.48
CA ALA A 38 -23.41 -14.14 3.10
C ALA A 38 -22.84 -12.72 3.05
N LEU A 39 -22.33 -12.25 4.20
CA LEU A 39 -21.63 -10.97 4.29
C LEU A 39 -20.31 -11.04 3.49
N PRO A 40 -20.07 -10.09 2.59
CA PRO A 40 -18.85 -10.12 1.77
C PRO A 40 -17.65 -9.57 2.54
N LEU A 41 -16.73 -10.46 2.94
CA LEU A 41 -15.48 -10.13 3.63
C LEU A 41 -14.23 -10.37 2.78
N TRP A 42 -14.38 -10.56 1.47
CA TRP A 42 -13.34 -10.98 0.54
C TRP A 42 -12.55 -9.83 -0.12
N VAL A 43 -13.12 -8.63 -0.18
CA VAL A 43 -12.44 -7.42 -0.68
C VAL A 43 -12.12 -6.49 0.48
N ALA A 44 -10.89 -6.03 0.54
CA ALA A 44 -10.41 -5.15 1.59
C ALA A 44 -10.65 -3.67 1.26
N ASP A 45 -11.90 -3.30 0.98
CA ASP A 45 -12.41 -1.94 1.10
C ASP A 45 -13.33 -1.87 2.33
N MET A 46 -13.35 -0.74 3.02
CA MET A 46 -14.17 -0.55 4.21
C MET A 46 -15.63 -0.33 3.83
N ASP A 47 -16.55 -0.61 4.75
CA ASP A 47 -17.96 -0.28 4.61
C ASP A 47 -18.31 1.05 5.32
N PHE A 48 -17.33 1.74 5.85
CA PHE A 48 -17.44 3.09 6.43
C PHE A 48 -17.49 4.15 5.32
N ALA A 49 -18.28 5.21 5.54
CA ALA A 49 -18.20 6.40 4.70
C ALA A 49 -16.77 6.98 4.70
N CYS A 50 -16.32 7.49 3.56
CA CYS A 50 -15.13 8.32 3.53
C CYS A 50 -15.34 9.57 4.42
N ALA A 51 -14.24 10.17 4.88
CA ALA A 51 -14.30 11.40 5.64
C ALA A 51 -15.11 12.48 4.89
N PRO A 52 -16.01 13.20 5.56
CA PRO A 52 -16.83 14.25 4.92
C PRO A 52 -16.00 15.32 4.21
N GLU A 53 -14.81 15.60 4.72
CA GLU A 53 -13.85 16.54 4.13
C GLU A 53 -13.44 16.10 2.72
N ILE A 54 -13.20 14.81 2.52
CA ILE A 54 -12.88 14.23 1.21
C ILE A 54 -14.07 14.36 0.26
N ILE A 55 -15.27 14.03 0.72
CA ILE A 55 -16.50 14.10 -0.08
C ILE A 55 -16.77 15.54 -0.52
N ASN A 56 -16.68 16.49 0.41
CA ASN A 56 -16.88 17.92 0.13
C ASN A 56 -15.86 18.43 -0.90
N ALA A 57 -14.59 18.09 -0.76
CA ALA A 57 -13.57 18.50 -1.71
C ALA A 57 -13.79 17.90 -3.11
N MET A 58 -14.31 16.68 -3.20
CA MET A 58 -14.70 16.11 -4.50
C MET A 58 -15.89 16.86 -5.11
N HIS A 59 -16.91 17.26 -4.32
CA HIS A 59 -18.02 18.10 -4.79
C HIS A 59 -17.52 19.45 -5.31
N GLU A 60 -16.65 20.14 -4.58
CA GLU A 60 -16.02 21.38 -5.05
C GLU A 60 -15.26 21.19 -6.37
N ARG A 61 -14.60 20.03 -6.54
CA ARG A 61 -13.92 19.69 -7.80
C ARG A 61 -14.90 19.47 -8.94
N ILE A 62 -16.06 18.84 -8.68
CA ILE A 62 -17.15 18.66 -9.66
C ILE A 62 -17.67 20.02 -10.12
N ASP A 63 -17.85 20.98 -9.22
CA ASP A 63 -18.37 22.32 -9.51
C ASP A 63 -17.46 23.15 -10.41
N ARG A 64 -16.19 22.77 -10.59
CA ARG A 64 -15.29 23.34 -11.62
C ARG A 64 -15.66 22.93 -13.05
N LYS A 65 -16.51 21.90 -13.25
CA LYS A 65 -17.14 21.50 -14.52
C LYS A 65 -16.20 21.06 -15.66
N ILE A 66 -14.89 21.04 -15.45
CA ILE A 66 -13.87 20.64 -16.44
C ILE A 66 -13.00 19.54 -15.85
N PHE A 67 -12.95 18.39 -16.52
CA PHE A 67 -12.24 17.18 -16.07
C PHE A 67 -11.09 16.84 -17.04
N GLY A 68 -10.31 17.88 -17.40
CA GLY A 68 -9.12 17.72 -18.23
C GLY A 68 -7.95 17.05 -17.50
N TYR A 69 -6.84 16.92 -18.20
CA TYR A 69 -5.62 16.36 -17.64
C TYR A 69 -5.19 17.12 -16.38
N SER A 70 -4.81 16.36 -15.36
CA SER A 70 -4.34 16.88 -14.09
C SER A 70 -3.05 16.16 -13.69
N SER A 71 -2.19 16.85 -12.95
CA SER A 71 -0.94 16.28 -12.48
C SER A 71 -0.82 16.39 -10.96
N GLN A 72 -0.28 15.37 -10.34
CA GLN A 72 0.11 15.36 -8.94
C GLN A 72 1.46 16.09 -8.71
N GLN A 73 2.16 16.46 -9.77
CA GLN A 73 3.47 17.12 -9.70
C GLN A 73 3.32 18.61 -9.32
N THR A 74 2.73 18.87 -8.16
CA THR A 74 2.51 20.20 -7.60
C THR A 74 3.03 20.25 -6.16
N ASP A 75 3.51 21.41 -5.72
CA ASP A 75 4.08 21.55 -4.38
C ASP A 75 3.07 21.19 -3.29
N ASP A 76 1.84 21.62 -3.41
CA ASP A 76 0.77 21.34 -2.45
C ASP A 76 0.42 19.84 -2.33
N TYR A 77 0.54 19.07 -3.43
CA TYR A 77 0.39 17.62 -3.38
C TYR A 77 1.55 16.97 -2.64
N TYR A 78 2.76 17.34 -2.98
CA TYR A 78 3.96 16.79 -2.33
C TYR A 78 4.03 17.19 -0.85
N GLU A 79 3.63 18.41 -0.50
CA GLU A 79 3.55 18.84 0.90
C GLU A 79 2.54 18.00 1.69
N ALA A 80 1.38 17.65 1.11
CA ALA A 80 0.41 16.78 1.75
C ALA A 80 0.98 15.37 2.00
N VAL A 81 1.60 14.75 0.98
CA VAL A 81 2.19 13.42 1.10
C VAL A 81 3.35 13.41 2.10
N CYS A 82 4.34 14.29 1.92
CA CYS A 82 5.51 14.37 2.80
C CYS A 82 5.10 14.73 4.24
N GLY A 83 4.15 15.64 4.40
CA GLY A 83 3.61 16.05 5.69
C GLY A 83 2.95 14.90 6.45
N TRP A 84 2.13 14.10 5.76
CA TRP A 84 1.49 12.91 6.34
C TRP A 84 2.51 11.94 6.89
N PHE A 85 3.44 11.49 6.07
CA PHE A 85 4.44 10.50 6.48
C PHE A 85 5.39 11.04 7.54
N LYS A 86 5.72 12.32 7.52
CA LYS A 86 6.53 12.95 8.57
C LYS A 86 5.80 12.99 9.92
N ARG A 87 4.52 13.36 9.94
CA ARG A 87 3.73 13.43 11.19
C ARG A 87 3.48 12.05 11.80
N ARG A 88 3.09 11.08 10.96
CA ARG A 88 2.66 9.76 11.46
C ARG A 88 3.83 8.81 11.75
N PHE A 89 4.88 8.87 10.97
CA PHE A 89 5.94 7.85 10.98
C PHE A 89 7.35 8.43 11.18
N ASP A 90 7.49 9.74 11.38
CA ASP A 90 8.77 10.45 11.40
C ASP A 90 9.64 10.17 10.15
N TRP A 91 8.99 9.89 9.03
CA TRP A 91 9.65 9.58 7.77
C TRP A 91 9.75 10.83 6.89
N LYS A 92 10.97 11.28 6.66
CA LYS A 92 11.26 12.41 5.77
C LYS A 92 11.45 11.89 4.35
N ILE A 93 10.49 12.20 3.48
CA ILE A 93 10.52 11.88 2.06
C ILE A 93 10.89 13.14 1.28
N GLU A 94 11.83 13.04 0.36
CA GLU A 94 12.12 14.12 -0.58
C GLU A 94 11.13 14.04 -1.74
N LYS A 95 10.51 15.17 -2.13
CA LYS A 95 9.45 15.21 -3.15
C LYS A 95 9.87 14.63 -4.50
N GLU A 96 11.14 14.80 -4.86
CA GLU A 96 11.73 14.28 -6.09
C GLU A 96 11.83 12.76 -6.14
N ASN A 97 11.58 12.08 -5.03
CA ASN A 97 11.60 10.64 -4.92
C ASN A 97 10.19 10.02 -4.97
N ILE A 98 9.13 10.84 -5.06
CA ILE A 98 7.73 10.39 -5.09
C ILE A 98 7.26 10.26 -6.54
N PHE A 99 6.83 9.06 -6.92
CA PHE A 99 6.32 8.73 -8.25
C PHE A 99 4.89 8.21 -8.16
N PHE A 100 4.12 8.46 -9.21
CA PHE A 100 2.74 7.97 -9.33
C PHE A 100 2.70 6.53 -9.84
N SER A 101 1.75 5.77 -9.31
CA SER A 101 1.23 4.54 -9.91
C SER A 101 -0.29 4.48 -9.75
N PRO A 102 -1.04 3.88 -10.69
CA PRO A 102 -2.49 3.72 -10.54
C PRO A 102 -2.90 2.72 -9.45
N GLY A 103 -1.95 2.20 -8.72
CA GLY A 103 -2.12 1.29 -7.59
C GLY A 103 -0.80 0.63 -7.21
N VAL A 104 -0.74 0.05 -6.01
CA VAL A 104 0.44 -0.70 -5.56
C VAL A 104 0.61 -1.99 -6.38
N VAL A 105 -0.49 -2.71 -6.66
CA VAL A 105 -0.43 -3.94 -7.48
C VAL A 105 0.11 -3.71 -8.89
N PRO A 106 -0.30 -2.67 -9.63
CA PRO A 106 0.38 -2.28 -10.88
C PRO A 106 1.87 -1.98 -10.69
N ALA A 107 2.25 -1.25 -9.63
CA ALA A 107 3.65 -0.94 -9.37
C ALA A 107 4.50 -2.21 -9.17
N LEU A 108 3.99 -3.22 -8.46
CA LEU A 108 4.64 -4.51 -8.31
C LEU A 108 4.93 -5.16 -9.68
N GLY A 109 3.94 -5.11 -10.59
CA GLY A 109 4.11 -5.62 -11.96
C GLY A 109 5.20 -4.89 -12.73
N PHE A 110 5.24 -3.56 -12.66
CA PHE A 110 6.28 -2.74 -13.31
C PHE A 110 7.67 -3.03 -12.73
N PHE A 111 7.81 -3.07 -11.41
CA PHE A 111 9.11 -3.38 -10.79
C PHE A 111 9.58 -4.81 -11.06
N THR A 112 8.66 -5.78 -11.13
CA THR A 112 8.98 -7.14 -11.58
C THR A 112 9.69 -7.11 -12.93
N GLN A 113 9.23 -6.29 -13.88
CA GLN A 113 9.84 -6.17 -15.21
C GLN A 113 11.13 -5.33 -15.18
N ILE A 114 11.17 -4.22 -14.44
CA ILE A 114 12.29 -3.28 -14.41
C ILE A 114 13.52 -3.88 -13.71
N LEU A 115 13.33 -4.68 -12.66
CA LEU A 115 14.40 -5.17 -11.80
C LEU A 115 14.89 -6.57 -12.15
N THR A 116 14.15 -7.32 -12.96
CA THR A 116 14.44 -8.73 -13.24
C THR A 116 14.29 -9.08 -14.69
N GLN A 117 14.86 -10.25 -15.08
CA GLN A 117 14.66 -10.87 -16.39
C GLN A 117 13.67 -12.04 -16.28
N LYS A 118 13.13 -12.51 -17.42
CA LYS A 118 12.32 -13.72 -17.46
C LYS A 118 13.10 -14.91 -16.87
N GLY A 119 12.46 -15.64 -15.97
CA GLY A 119 13.07 -16.78 -15.28
C GLY A 119 13.80 -16.45 -13.98
N ASP A 120 14.08 -15.17 -13.67
CA ASP A 120 14.61 -14.77 -12.37
C ASP A 120 13.62 -15.07 -11.24
N GLY A 121 14.15 -15.28 -10.04
CA GLY A 121 13.39 -15.49 -8.82
C GLY A 121 13.04 -14.19 -8.09
N ILE A 122 11.85 -14.16 -7.53
CA ILE A 122 11.38 -13.10 -6.62
C ILE A 122 10.92 -13.78 -5.33
N ILE A 123 11.53 -13.39 -4.21
CA ILE A 123 11.22 -13.95 -2.89
C ILE A 123 9.97 -13.28 -2.33
N ILE A 124 9.07 -14.08 -1.78
CA ILE A 124 7.89 -13.66 -1.01
C ILE A 124 7.75 -14.53 0.24
N GLU A 125 7.04 -14.05 1.26
CA GLU A 125 6.84 -14.77 2.54
C GLU A 125 5.38 -15.19 2.70
N LYS A 126 5.04 -16.43 2.26
CA LYS A 126 3.66 -16.95 2.40
C LYS A 126 3.36 -17.40 3.84
N PRO A 127 2.07 -17.25 4.29
CA PRO A 127 0.93 -16.72 3.54
C PRO A 127 1.02 -15.21 3.37
N VAL A 128 0.81 -14.72 2.15
CA VAL A 128 0.89 -13.30 1.80
C VAL A 128 -0.19 -12.97 0.76
N TYR A 129 -0.43 -11.70 0.53
CA TYR A 129 -1.38 -11.18 -0.44
C TYR A 129 -1.19 -11.84 -1.82
N TYR A 130 -2.19 -12.60 -2.26
CA TYR A 130 -2.09 -13.46 -3.45
C TYR A 130 -1.68 -12.73 -4.75
N PRO A 131 -2.01 -11.43 -4.98
CA PRO A 131 -1.56 -10.74 -6.18
C PRO A 131 -0.04 -10.59 -6.32
N PHE A 132 0.75 -10.80 -5.24
CA PHE A 132 2.20 -10.84 -5.38
C PHE A 132 2.62 -11.99 -6.31
N GLU A 133 2.08 -13.17 -6.05
CA GLU A 133 2.35 -14.36 -6.89
C GLU A 133 1.89 -14.13 -8.34
N ASP A 134 0.69 -13.58 -8.55
CA ASP A 134 0.17 -13.27 -9.88
C ASP A 134 1.07 -12.32 -10.67
N LYS A 135 1.60 -11.26 -10.00
CA LYS A 135 2.50 -10.31 -10.67
C LYS A 135 3.86 -10.92 -10.99
N ILE A 136 4.31 -11.88 -10.23
CA ILE A 136 5.55 -12.62 -10.50
C ILE A 136 5.33 -13.60 -11.67
N THR A 137 4.35 -14.48 -11.57
CA THR A 137 4.13 -15.58 -12.53
C THR A 137 3.64 -15.07 -13.88
N ASN A 138 2.69 -14.13 -13.91
CA ASN A 138 2.17 -13.58 -15.16
C ASN A 138 3.19 -12.72 -15.91
N ASN A 139 4.29 -12.34 -15.25
CA ASN A 139 5.45 -11.70 -15.89
C ASN A 139 6.58 -12.70 -16.20
N GLU A 140 6.32 -14.01 -16.14
CA GLU A 140 7.29 -15.07 -16.46
C GLU A 140 8.52 -15.10 -15.52
N ARG A 141 8.34 -14.68 -14.25
CA ARG A 141 9.33 -14.83 -13.17
C ARG A 141 8.95 -15.99 -12.27
N LYS A 142 9.88 -16.44 -11.45
CA LYS A 142 9.66 -17.53 -10.50
C LYS A 142 9.30 -17.01 -9.13
N VAL A 143 8.24 -17.56 -8.55
CA VAL A 143 7.93 -17.35 -7.13
C VAL A 143 8.90 -18.18 -6.31
N VAL A 144 9.64 -17.53 -5.45
CA VAL A 144 10.53 -18.15 -4.46
C VAL A 144 9.91 -17.92 -3.10
N ASN A 145 9.34 -18.98 -2.51
CA ASN A 145 8.65 -18.85 -1.22
C ASN A 145 9.59 -19.07 -0.05
N SER A 146 9.71 -18.06 0.82
CA SER A 146 10.26 -18.15 2.17
C SER A 146 9.08 -18.21 3.15
N PRO A 147 8.60 -19.39 3.56
CA PRO A 147 7.38 -19.47 4.34
C PRO A 147 7.58 -18.87 5.73
N LEU A 148 6.60 -18.08 6.18
CA LEU A 148 6.55 -17.63 7.57
C LEU A 148 6.42 -18.85 8.50
N LYS A 149 7.11 -18.82 9.64
CA LYS A 149 6.92 -19.77 10.73
C LYS A 149 5.65 -19.41 11.50
N PHE A 150 4.87 -20.40 11.86
CA PHE A 150 3.69 -20.24 12.70
C PHE A 150 3.82 -21.07 13.96
N GLU A 151 4.03 -20.41 15.09
CA GLU A 151 4.23 -21.04 16.38
C GLU A 151 3.39 -20.30 17.44
N ASP A 152 2.68 -21.03 18.26
CA ASP A 152 1.85 -20.51 19.37
C ASP A 152 0.87 -19.38 18.94
N GLY A 153 0.27 -19.52 17.75
CA GLY A 153 -0.65 -18.50 17.22
C GLY A 153 0.03 -17.27 16.64
N HIS A 154 1.34 -17.27 16.48
CA HIS A 154 2.12 -16.13 16.06
C HIS A 154 2.96 -16.43 14.81
N TYR A 155 2.92 -15.51 13.84
CA TYR A 155 3.76 -15.60 12.64
C TYR A 155 5.10 -14.88 12.85
N SER A 156 6.18 -15.46 12.36
CA SER A 156 7.53 -14.87 12.35
C SER A 156 8.27 -15.19 11.06
N MET A 157 9.27 -14.39 10.72
CA MET A 157 10.15 -14.61 9.57
C MET A 157 11.11 -15.77 9.86
N ASP A 158 11.36 -16.62 8.85
CA ASP A 158 12.42 -17.63 8.88
C ASP A 158 13.70 -17.05 8.28
N TYR A 159 14.51 -16.37 9.09
CA TYR A 159 15.71 -15.72 8.62
C TYR A 159 16.75 -16.67 8.02
N ASP A 160 16.91 -17.87 8.59
CA ASP A 160 17.87 -18.88 8.10
C ASP A 160 17.41 -19.44 6.74
N GLY A 161 16.11 -19.80 6.64
CA GLY A 161 15.52 -20.24 5.38
C GLY A 161 15.54 -19.14 4.31
N PHE A 162 15.27 -17.89 4.71
CA PHE A 162 15.35 -16.75 3.80
C PHE A 162 16.79 -16.54 3.29
N GLU A 163 17.80 -16.64 4.16
CA GLU A 163 19.20 -16.46 3.78
C GLU A 163 19.65 -17.53 2.79
N GLU A 164 19.23 -18.80 2.95
CA GLU A 164 19.53 -19.86 1.97
C GLU A 164 18.95 -19.53 0.58
N LEU A 165 17.74 -18.97 0.52
CA LEU A 165 17.14 -18.55 -0.74
C LEU A 165 17.85 -17.31 -1.34
N ALA A 166 18.29 -16.39 -0.48
CA ALA A 166 18.99 -15.18 -0.90
C ALA A 166 20.38 -15.46 -1.52
N LYS A 167 21.01 -16.61 -1.22
CA LYS A 167 22.30 -17.03 -1.81
C LYS A 167 22.21 -17.34 -3.31
N ASP A 168 21.04 -17.71 -3.79
CA ASP A 168 20.86 -17.99 -5.22
C ASP A 168 20.88 -16.66 -6.00
N GLU A 169 21.90 -16.47 -6.81
CA GLU A 169 22.09 -15.26 -7.62
C GLU A 169 20.97 -15.03 -8.65
N ASN A 170 20.14 -16.03 -8.92
CA ASN A 170 18.96 -15.85 -9.77
C ASN A 170 17.81 -15.15 -9.04
N ASN A 171 17.81 -15.14 -7.71
CA ASN A 171 16.87 -14.39 -6.91
C ASN A 171 17.32 -12.93 -6.81
N LYS A 172 16.51 -12.00 -7.33
CA LYS A 172 16.89 -10.59 -7.49
C LYS A 172 16.15 -9.63 -6.59
N VAL A 173 14.94 -10.00 -6.20
CA VAL A 173 14.00 -9.12 -5.51
C VAL A 173 13.35 -9.86 -4.36
N PHE A 174 13.16 -9.15 -3.26
CA PHE A 174 12.27 -9.53 -2.17
C PHE A 174 11.08 -8.58 -2.14
N ILE A 175 9.85 -9.11 -2.13
CA ILE A 175 8.64 -8.31 -1.89
C ILE A 175 8.24 -8.50 -0.44
N LEU A 176 8.44 -7.45 0.36
CA LEU A 176 8.03 -7.38 1.76
C LEU A 176 6.61 -6.83 1.86
N CYS A 177 5.75 -7.48 2.64
CA CYS A 177 4.45 -6.95 3.04
C CYS A 177 4.52 -6.41 4.47
N SER A 178 4.35 -5.11 4.67
CA SER A 178 4.54 -4.45 5.98
C SER A 178 3.58 -3.27 6.16
N PRO A 179 2.52 -3.37 6.97
CA PRO A 179 2.03 -4.54 7.72
C PRO A 179 1.67 -5.73 6.84
N HIS A 180 1.83 -6.95 7.36
CA HIS A 180 1.73 -8.17 6.58
C HIS A 180 0.29 -8.68 6.46
N ASN A 181 -0.24 -8.66 5.25
CA ASN A 181 -1.54 -9.21 4.89
C ASN A 181 -1.39 -10.64 4.32
N PRO A 182 -2.13 -11.67 4.77
CA PRO A 182 -3.30 -11.60 5.66
C PRO A 182 -3.01 -11.84 7.15
N VAL A 183 -1.77 -12.09 7.54
CA VAL A 183 -1.45 -12.58 8.90
C VAL A 183 -1.55 -11.49 9.99
N GLY A 184 -1.72 -10.22 9.61
CA GLY A 184 -1.94 -9.12 10.54
C GLY A 184 -0.71 -8.70 11.36
N ARG A 185 0.51 -9.05 10.89
CA ARG A 185 1.74 -8.69 11.60
C ARG A 185 2.20 -7.28 11.27
N VAL A 186 2.55 -6.52 12.31
CA VAL A 186 3.37 -5.31 12.23
C VAL A 186 4.79 -5.69 12.64
N TRP A 187 5.73 -5.61 11.69
CA TRP A 187 7.10 -6.01 11.92
C TRP A 187 7.84 -4.99 12.80
N LYS A 188 8.59 -5.49 13.78
CA LYS A 188 9.42 -4.65 14.66
C LYS A 188 10.69 -4.21 13.94
N LYS A 189 11.29 -3.14 14.42
CA LYS A 189 12.54 -2.59 13.84
C LYS A 189 13.65 -3.63 13.74
N GLU A 190 13.78 -4.46 14.76
CA GLU A 190 14.80 -5.50 14.83
C GLU A 190 14.54 -6.62 13.81
N GLU A 191 13.25 -6.96 13.56
CA GLU A 191 12.85 -7.94 12.55
C GLU A 191 13.18 -7.40 11.14
N LEU A 192 12.76 -6.16 10.87
CA LEU A 192 13.06 -5.47 9.61
C LEU A 192 14.57 -5.35 9.37
N ARG A 193 15.33 -5.01 10.40
CA ARG A 193 16.78 -4.90 10.28
C ARG A 193 17.44 -6.22 9.89
N LYS A 194 17.06 -7.33 10.55
CA LYS A 194 17.61 -8.66 10.25
C LYS A 194 17.37 -9.07 8.79
N ILE A 195 16.14 -8.90 8.29
CA ILE A 195 15.83 -9.30 6.90
C ILE A 195 16.56 -8.43 5.88
N VAL A 196 16.67 -7.10 6.16
CA VAL A 196 17.38 -6.17 5.29
C VAL A 196 18.89 -6.44 5.29
N ASP A 197 19.49 -6.83 6.43
CA ASP A 197 20.91 -7.19 6.50
C ASP A 197 21.23 -8.40 5.61
N ILE A 198 20.32 -9.37 5.52
CA ILE A 198 20.43 -10.50 4.57
C ILE A 198 20.31 -9.98 3.14
N CYS A 199 19.28 -9.18 2.83
CA CYS A 199 19.11 -8.60 1.49
C CYS A 199 20.35 -7.79 1.08
N LYS A 200 20.92 -7.02 1.97
CA LYS A 200 22.14 -6.24 1.75
C LYS A 200 23.35 -7.12 1.47
N LYS A 201 23.49 -8.22 2.19
CA LYS A 201 24.59 -9.18 2.01
C LYS A 201 24.59 -9.82 0.61
N TYR A 202 23.41 -10.05 0.04
CA TYR A 202 23.22 -10.71 -1.27
C TYR A 202 22.72 -9.77 -2.37
N ASP A 203 22.79 -8.45 -2.15
CA ASP A 203 22.42 -7.38 -3.10
C ASP A 203 21.02 -7.48 -3.67
N LEU A 204 20.04 -7.93 -2.88
CA LEU A 204 18.63 -8.00 -3.28
C LEU A 204 17.98 -6.61 -3.29
N TRP A 205 17.16 -6.33 -4.30
CA TRP A 205 16.20 -5.24 -4.23
C TRP A 205 15.06 -5.60 -3.28
N ILE A 206 14.52 -4.60 -2.58
CA ILE A 206 13.34 -4.79 -1.74
C ILE A 206 12.22 -3.90 -2.26
N ILE A 207 11.06 -4.49 -2.54
CA ILE A 207 9.81 -3.76 -2.75
C ILE A 207 9.01 -3.90 -1.47
N SER A 208 8.88 -2.81 -0.70
CA SER A 208 8.12 -2.77 0.54
C SER A 208 6.70 -2.30 0.25
N ASP A 209 5.75 -3.21 0.30
CA ASP A 209 4.33 -2.87 0.23
C ASP A 209 3.84 -2.44 1.61
N GLU A 210 3.72 -1.12 1.79
CA GLU A 210 3.31 -0.48 3.05
C GLU A 210 1.89 0.12 2.97
N ILE A 211 1.05 -0.39 2.06
CA ILE A 211 -0.30 0.15 1.80
C ILE A 211 -1.21 0.13 3.04
N HIS A 212 -0.93 -0.71 4.03
CA HIS A 212 -1.69 -0.84 5.27
C HIS A 212 -1.10 -0.07 6.46
N CYS A 213 -0.08 0.76 6.25
CA CYS A 213 0.71 1.43 7.30
C CYS A 213 -0.10 2.21 8.34
N ASP A 214 -1.26 2.76 7.97
CA ASP A 214 -2.10 3.57 8.86
C ASP A 214 -3.10 2.74 9.70
N ILE A 215 -3.39 1.50 9.27
CA ILE A 215 -4.39 0.63 9.93
C ILE A 215 -3.68 -0.25 10.97
N ILE A 216 -3.39 0.35 12.12
CA ILE A 216 -2.56 -0.25 13.16
C ILE A 216 -3.31 -0.38 14.46
N ARG A 217 -3.15 -1.53 15.11
CA ARG A 217 -3.78 -1.84 16.42
C ARG A 217 -3.21 -0.97 17.53
N LYS A 218 -4.05 -0.66 18.51
CA LYS A 218 -3.62 0.11 19.70
C LYS A 218 -2.45 -0.60 20.39
N GLY A 219 -1.37 0.14 20.58
CA GLY A 219 -0.15 -0.35 21.22
C GLY A 219 0.93 -0.82 20.24
N GLU A 220 0.59 -1.02 18.95
CA GLU A 220 1.56 -1.29 17.90
C GLU A 220 1.92 -0.01 17.14
N LYS A 221 3.05 -0.02 16.45
CA LYS A 221 3.51 1.10 15.64
C LYS A 221 4.16 0.58 14.35
N HIS A 222 3.62 1.01 13.21
CA HIS A 222 4.30 0.79 11.94
C HIS A 222 5.58 1.62 11.85
N ILE A 223 6.63 1.02 11.34
CA ILE A 223 7.91 1.69 11.06
C ILE A 223 8.19 1.49 9.58
N PRO A 224 8.19 2.54 8.76
CA PRO A 224 8.57 2.44 7.36
C PRO A 224 9.93 1.78 7.20
N LEU A 225 10.09 0.92 6.20
CA LEU A 225 11.33 0.16 6.03
C LEU A 225 12.55 1.07 5.86
N GLU A 226 12.38 2.19 5.15
CA GLU A 226 13.44 3.19 4.98
C GLU A 226 13.83 3.90 6.29
N VAL A 227 12.90 4.04 7.24
CA VAL A 227 13.19 4.58 8.59
C VAL A 227 13.91 3.54 9.44
N ALA A 228 13.52 2.27 9.30
CA ALA A 228 14.18 1.18 10.01
C ALA A 228 15.62 0.93 9.50
N CYS A 229 15.84 1.07 8.19
CA CYS A 229 17.07 0.69 7.50
C CYS A 229 17.55 1.77 6.51
N PRO A 230 17.88 2.99 6.98
CA PRO A 230 18.22 4.12 6.11
C PRO A 230 19.51 3.91 5.30
N ASP A 231 20.38 3.03 5.73
CA ASP A 231 21.63 2.67 5.07
C ASP A 231 21.45 1.73 3.87
N TYR A 232 20.22 1.29 3.59
CA TYR A 232 19.87 0.47 2.42
C TYR A 232 18.80 1.11 1.53
N LYS A 233 18.39 2.35 1.80
CA LYS A 233 17.29 3.03 1.12
C LYS A 233 17.39 3.08 -0.41
N ASP A 234 18.61 3.07 -0.97
CA ASP A 234 18.83 3.08 -2.42
C ASP A 234 18.49 1.75 -3.10
N ARG A 235 18.24 0.70 -2.33
CA ARG A 235 17.77 -0.62 -2.77
C ARG A 235 16.36 -0.95 -2.29
N ILE A 236 15.70 0.00 -1.63
CA ILE A 236 14.31 -0.12 -1.17
C ILE A 236 13.41 0.72 -2.09
N ILE A 237 12.31 0.15 -2.50
CA ILE A 237 11.18 0.84 -3.14
C ILE A 237 10.03 0.74 -2.17
N THR A 238 9.48 1.86 -1.71
CA THR A 238 8.35 1.85 -0.79
C THR A 238 7.07 2.21 -1.52
N CYS A 239 6.07 1.33 -1.43
CA CYS A 239 4.77 1.48 -2.06
C CYS A 239 3.72 1.86 -1.01
N THR A 240 3.13 3.05 -1.13
CA THR A 240 2.09 3.57 -0.24
C THR A 240 0.90 4.08 -1.03
N ALA A 241 -0.26 4.16 -0.39
CA ALA A 241 -1.46 4.73 -1.01
C ALA A 241 -2.50 5.13 0.05
N PRO A 242 -3.35 6.14 -0.20
CA PRO A 242 -4.48 6.46 0.66
C PRO A 242 -5.64 5.45 0.52
N SER A 243 -5.54 4.51 -0.41
CA SER A 243 -6.62 3.63 -0.84
C SER A 243 -7.18 2.74 0.26
N LYS A 244 -6.32 2.23 1.16
CA LYS A 244 -6.75 1.42 2.31
C LYS A 244 -7.04 2.28 3.53
N SER A 245 -6.18 3.26 3.81
CA SER A 245 -6.32 4.16 4.96
C SER A 245 -7.62 4.96 4.91
N PHE A 246 -8.02 5.47 3.75
CA PHE A 246 -9.16 6.38 3.60
C PHE A 246 -10.29 5.86 2.71
N ASN A 247 -10.31 4.54 2.46
CA ASN A 247 -11.32 3.90 1.62
C ASN A 247 -11.40 4.45 0.19
N LEU A 248 -10.26 4.76 -0.41
CA LEU A 248 -10.12 5.41 -1.72
C LEU A 248 -9.59 4.49 -2.82
N ALA A 249 -9.81 3.17 -2.71
CA ALA A 249 -9.27 2.20 -3.66
C ALA A 249 -9.71 2.47 -5.11
N GLY A 250 -10.95 2.91 -5.31
CA GLY A 250 -11.49 3.25 -6.63
C GLY A 250 -10.86 4.51 -7.26
N MET A 251 -10.11 5.31 -6.50
CA MET A 251 -9.41 6.49 -7.03
C MET A 251 -8.15 6.13 -7.80
N GLN A 252 -7.60 4.93 -7.62
CA GLN A 252 -6.45 4.43 -8.37
C GLN A 252 -5.23 5.37 -8.35
N LEU A 253 -4.78 5.73 -7.16
CA LEU A 253 -3.60 6.54 -6.92
C LEU A 253 -2.75 5.93 -5.81
N SER A 254 -1.46 5.77 -6.09
CA SER A 254 -0.45 5.34 -5.13
C SER A 254 0.79 6.21 -5.25
N ASN A 255 1.48 6.39 -4.12
CA ASN A 255 2.74 7.09 -4.02
C ASN A 255 3.87 6.06 -3.88
N ILE A 256 4.76 6.04 -4.84
CA ILE A 256 5.90 5.12 -4.90
C ILE A 256 7.15 5.93 -4.59
N VAL A 257 7.86 5.57 -3.53
CA VAL A 257 9.11 6.25 -3.14
C VAL A 257 10.29 5.46 -3.68
N ILE A 258 11.11 6.13 -4.50
CA ILE A 258 12.30 5.58 -5.15
C ILE A 258 13.47 6.52 -4.89
N ASN A 259 14.45 6.12 -4.05
CA ASN A 259 15.61 6.96 -3.76
C ASN A 259 16.70 6.82 -4.85
N ASN A 260 16.84 5.65 -5.45
CA ASN A 260 17.87 5.37 -6.46
C ASN A 260 17.60 6.09 -7.78
N LYS A 261 18.50 7.00 -8.17
CA LYS A 261 18.34 7.85 -9.37
C LYS A 261 18.33 7.08 -10.70
N GLU A 262 19.06 5.98 -10.80
CA GLU A 262 19.03 5.15 -12.01
C GLU A 262 17.73 4.36 -12.10
N LEU A 263 17.20 3.91 -10.96
CA LEU A 263 15.90 3.24 -10.95
C LEU A 263 14.77 4.23 -11.28
N GLN A 264 14.84 5.49 -10.82
CA GLN A 264 13.89 6.53 -11.21
C GLN A 264 13.81 6.70 -12.75
N LYS A 265 14.96 6.71 -13.43
CA LYS A 265 15.00 6.79 -14.90
C LYS A 265 14.33 5.58 -15.57
N LYS A 266 14.59 4.38 -15.03
CA LYS A 266 13.96 3.15 -15.54
C LYS A 266 12.46 3.15 -15.30
N TRP A 267 12.01 3.62 -14.13
CA TRP A 267 10.60 3.77 -13.80
C TRP A 267 9.91 4.71 -14.80
N MET A 268 10.44 5.93 -14.98
CA MET A 268 9.87 6.90 -15.93
C MET A 268 9.89 6.38 -17.37
N LEU A 269 10.95 5.67 -17.78
CA LEU A 269 10.98 5.06 -19.10
C LEU A 269 9.85 4.04 -19.29
N GLU A 270 9.59 3.21 -18.27
CA GLU A 270 8.57 2.17 -18.35
C GLU A 270 7.16 2.76 -18.27
N THR A 271 6.90 3.60 -17.27
CA THR A 271 5.56 4.11 -17.01
C THR A 271 5.17 5.27 -17.91
N ASP A 272 6.03 6.28 -18.04
CA ASP A 272 5.70 7.50 -18.78
C ASP A 272 5.92 7.31 -20.27
N SER A 273 7.14 6.88 -20.66
CA SER A 273 7.52 6.88 -22.08
C SER A 273 6.92 5.73 -22.86
N LYS A 274 6.87 4.51 -22.28
CA LYS A 274 6.35 3.33 -22.97
C LYS A 274 4.84 3.17 -22.81
N LEU A 275 4.30 3.40 -21.60
CA LEU A 275 2.93 3.07 -21.28
C LEU A 275 2.00 4.29 -21.13
N ALA A 276 2.55 5.52 -21.09
CA ALA A 276 1.81 6.77 -20.86
C ALA A 276 1.00 6.77 -19.54
N ILE A 277 1.51 6.11 -18.51
CA ILE A 277 0.90 6.01 -17.17
C ILE A 277 1.63 6.98 -16.24
N PHE A 278 1.27 8.26 -16.30
CA PHE A 278 1.93 9.29 -15.49
C PHE A 278 0.99 10.35 -14.89
N LEU A 279 -0.29 10.31 -15.26
CA LEU A 279 -1.29 11.26 -14.77
C LEU A 279 -2.42 10.54 -14.04
N PRO A 280 -2.63 10.83 -12.75
CA PRO A 280 -3.81 10.36 -12.04
C PRO A 280 -5.05 11.16 -12.45
N ASN A 281 -6.23 10.61 -12.16
CA ASN A 281 -7.46 11.35 -12.34
C ASN A 281 -7.56 12.54 -11.35
N PRO A 282 -8.28 13.63 -11.70
CA PRO A 282 -8.32 14.85 -10.89
C PRO A 282 -8.95 14.67 -9.52
N PHE A 283 -9.87 13.71 -9.37
CA PHE A 283 -10.51 13.42 -8.08
C PHE A 283 -9.56 12.71 -7.12
N ALA A 284 -8.72 11.80 -7.66
CA ALA A 284 -7.71 11.12 -6.86
C ALA A 284 -6.70 12.10 -6.24
N ILE A 285 -6.29 13.13 -6.98
CA ILE A 285 -5.38 14.17 -6.49
C ILE A 285 -6.02 14.93 -5.33
N VAL A 286 -7.25 15.43 -5.53
CA VAL A 286 -7.98 16.19 -4.53
C VAL A 286 -8.23 15.34 -3.28
N ALA A 287 -8.76 14.12 -3.46
CA ALA A 287 -9.04 13.21 -2.35
C ALA A 287 -7.78 12.90 -1.53
N THR A 288 -6.64 12.64 -2.19
CA THR A 288 -5.37 12.35 -1.51
C THR A 288 -4.86 13.54 -0.70
N LYS A 289 -4.92 14.75 -1.27
CA LYS A 289 -4.48 15.96 -0.58
C LYS A 289 -5.28 16.20 0.70
N VAL A 290 -6.60 16.14 0.61
CA VAL A 290 -7.50 16.36 1.75
C VAL A 290 -7.36 15.23 2.77
N ALA A 291 -7.29 13.98 2.31
CA ALA A 291 -7.07 12.84 3.20
C ALA A 291 -5.83 13.03 4.09
N TYR A 292 -4.71 13.43 3.48
CA TYR A 292 -3.45 13.57 4.21
C TYR A 292 -3.31 14.87 5.01
N ASN A 293 -4.01 15.95 4.62
CA ASN A 293 -3.94 17.22 5.35
C ASN A 293 -4.97 17.31 6.47
N ASP A 294 -6.21 16.81 6.24
CA ASP A 294 -7.36 17.20 7.03
C ASP A 294 -8.07 16.03 7.72
N CYS A 295 -7.74 14.76 7.37
CA CYS A 295 -8.50 13.60 7.84
C CYS A 295 -7.73 12.70 8.83
N GLU A 296 -6.73 13.24 9.54
CA GLU A 296 -5.98 12.46 10.54
C GLU A 296 -6.86 11.98 11.69
N ASP A 297 -7.79 12.82 12.16
CA ASP A 297 -8.74 12.46 13.21
C ASP A 297 -9.70 11.35 12.76
N TRP A 298 -10.16 11.40 11.50
CA TRP A 298 -10.99 10.34 10.93
C TRP A 298 -10.24 9.00 10.96
N MET A 299 -8.98 8.96 10.54
CA MET A 299 -8.16 7.75 10.52
C MET A 299 -7.92 7.21 11.94
N ASN A 300 -7.69 8.09 12.91
CA ASN A 300 -7.52 7.69 14.29
C ASN A 300 -8.80 7.08 14.86
N GLN A 301 -9.97 7.67 14.60
CA GLN A 301 -11.27 7.16 15.03
C GLN A 301 -11.63 5.84 14.33
N VAL A 302 -11.28 5.64 13.06
CA VAL A 302 -11.41 4.34 12.37
C VAL A 302 -10.62 3.26 13.12
N ASN A 303 -9.36 3.54 13.47
CA ASN A 303 -8.53 2.58 14.20
C ASN A 303 -9.14 2.25 15.56
N GLU A 304 -9.66 3.23 16.30
CA GLU A 304 -10.37 3.01 17.59
C GLU A 304 -11.62 2.15 17.40
N TYR A 305 -12.40 2.41 16.34
CA TYR A 305 -13.59 1.62 16.03
C TYR A 305 -13.25 0.16 15.68
N ILE A 306 -12.23 -0.05 14.86
CA ILE A 306 -11.71 -1.39 14.54
C ILE A 306 -11.21 -2.09 15.81
N ASP A 307 -10.52 -1.38 16.72
CA ASP A 307 -10.08 -1.91 18.01
C ASP A 307 -11.25 -2.34 18.89
N GLY A 308 -12.37 -1.62 18.82
CA GLY A 308 -13.63 -2.00 19.47
C GLY A 308 -14.19 -3.31 18.92
N ASN A 309 -14.28 -3.42 17.57
CA ASN A 309 -14.83 -4.59 16.90
C ASN A 309 -14.05 -5.89 17.18
N ILE A 310 -12.73 -5.81 17.34
CA ILE A 310 -11.91 -7.01 17.66
C ILE A 310 -12.17 -7.52 19.08
N LYS A 311 -12.63 -6.66 19.99
CA LYS A 311 -12.97 -7.07 21.36
C LYS A 311 -14.35 -7.71 21.46
N TYR A 312 -15.22 -7.49 20.47
CA TYR A 312 -16.54 -8.05 20.39
C TYR A 312 -16.49 -9.51 19.91
#